data_fe07af27699375448e7c256b1b7b31ff
#
_entry.id   fe07af27699375448e7c256b1b7b31ff
#
_cell.length_a   1.000
_cell.length_b   1.000
_cell.length_c   1.000
_cell.angle_alpha   90.00
_cell.angle_beta   90.00
_cell.angle_gamma   90.00
#
_symmetry.space_group_name_H-M   'P 1'
#
loop_
_entity.id
_entity.type
_entity.pdbx_description
1 polymer ?
#
loop_
_entity_poly.entity_id
_entity_poly.type
_entity_poly.pdbx_seq_one_letter_code
_entity_poly.pdbx_strand_id
1 'polypeptide(L)'
;MARYEINAKTIITAPPEVVWSVLDDFGGWPGWMPSMQNVRVELLSPGAPGPGYRFRIRGRVVYADLEVTTFTPQERATHFRLNLPPLTGANRCRVIPLEDGRYRLERQDHIDMPGPIASFLNATQRERFERLAAEFLQALKQTVEARGAHVTDRPAS
;
A
#
# COMPACT_ATOMS: atom_id res chain seq x y z
N MET A 1 -9.04 -17.89 -14.15
CA MET A 1 -8.87 -16.49 -13.74
C MET A 1 -7.49 -16.02 -14.02
N ALA A 2 -7.35 -14.86 -14.64
CA ALA A 2 -6.05 -14.25 -14.87
C ALA A 2 -5.70 -13.30 -13.73
N ARG A 3 -4.41 -13.08 -13.55
CA ARG A 3 -3.88 -12.14 -12.58
C ARG A 3 -3.38 -10.89 -13.32
N TYR A 4 -3.97 -9.75 -13.01
CA TYR A 4 -3.54 -8.47 -13.54
C TYR A 4 -2.56 -7.83 -12.56
N GLU A 5 -1.31 -7.65 -12.97
CA GLU A 5 -0.24 -7.16 -12.10
C GLU A 5 0.20 -5.74 -12.44
N ILE A 6 0.48 -4.96 -11.41
CA ILE A 6 0.99 -3.59 -11.50
C ILE A 6 2.15 -3.47 -10.53
N ASN A 7 3.29 -2.95 -11.01
CA ASN A 7 4.49 -2.78 -10.22
C ASN A 7 4.97 -1.34 -10.26
N ALA A 8 5.53 -0.86 -9.14
CA ALA A 8 6.17 0.44 -9.06
C ALA A 8 7.31 0.37 -8.05
N LYS A 9 8.31 1.25 -8.21
CA LYS A 9 9.44 1.33 -7.30
C LYS A 9 9.97 2.76 -7.20
N THR A 10 10.59 3.09 -6.06
CA THR A 10 11.25 4.38 -5.84
C THR A 10 12.37 4.20 -4.82
N ILE A 11 13.26 5.19 -4.73
CA ILE A 11 14.35 5.21 -3.75
C ILE A 11 13.96 6.12 -2.60
N ILE A 12 14.19 5.67 -1.37
CA ILE A 12 13.90 6.43 -0.14
C ILE A 12 15.15 6.49 0.74
N THR A 13 15.20 7.50 1.60
CA THR A 13 16.29 7.67 2.57
C THR A 13 15.94 7.18 3.97
N ALA A 14 14.66 6.97 4.26
CA ALA A 14 14.20 6.53 5.57
C ALA A 14 14.31 5.00 5.72
N PRO A 15 14.60 4.49 6.93
CA PRO A 15 14.69 3.05 7.18
C PRO A 15 13.32 2.38 7.18
N PRO A 16 13.28 1.02 7.07
CA PRO A 16 12.02 0.28 7.02
C PRO A 16 11.05 0.57 8.16
N GLU A 17 11.55 0.76 9.37
CA GLU A 17 10.70 1.02 10.56
C GLU A 17 9.84 2.28 10.38
N VAL A 18 10.38 3.31 9.72
CA VAL A 18 9.63 4.54 9.44
C VAL A 18 8.57 4.27 8.37
N VAL A 19 8.90 3.49 7.34
CA VAL A 19 7.93 3.08 6.31
C VAL A 19 6.75 2.36 6.95
N TRP A 20 7.04 1.38 7.80
CA TRP A 20 5.98 0.59 8.45
C TRP A 20 5.18 1.42 9.44
N SER A 21 5.79 2.39 10.12
CA SER A 21 5.04 3.30 11.00
C SER A 21 3.95 4.08 10.27
N VAL A 22 4.16 4.36 8.98
CA VAL A 22 3.16 5.03 8.13
C VAL A 22 2.16 4.02 7.57
N LEU A 23 2.61 2.90 7.03
CA LEU A 23 1.73 1.91 6.39
C LEU A 23 0.88 1.12 7.39
N ASP A 24 1.40 0.83 8.58
CA ASP A 24 0.65 0.07 9.58
C ASP A 24 -0.41 0.93 10.29
N ASP A 25 -0.33 2.24 10.17
CA ASP A 25 -1.36 3.17 10.65
C ASP A 25 -2.50 3.27 9.64
N PHE A 26 -3.31 2.24 9.55
CA PHE A 26 -4.39 2.13 8.58
C PHE A 26 -5.40 3.29 8.69
N GLY A 27 -5.73 3.68 9.93
CA GLY A 27 -6.62 4.80 10.18
C GLY A 27 -6.10 6.14 9.69
N GLY A 28 -4.80 6.27 9.52
CA GLY A 28 -4.16 7.49 9.01
C GLY A 28 -4.07 7.58 7.50
N TRP A 29 -4.41 6.50 6.76
CA TRP A 29 -4.28 6.48 5.31
C TRP A 29 -5.02 7.61 4.58
N PRO A 30 -6.26 7.98 4.96
CA PRO A 30 -6.94 9.09 4.27
C PRO A 30 -6.20 10.43 4.35
N GLY A 31 -5.30 10.60 5.31
CA GLY A 31 -4.56 11.84 5.49
C GLY A 31 -3.39 12.03 4.51
N TRP A 32 -2.90 10.96 3.87
CA TRP A 32 -1.76 11.08 2.97
C TRP A 32 -1.90 10.29 1.67
N MET A 33 -2.71 9.22 1.65
CA MET A 33 -2.79 8.31 0.50
C MET A 33 -3.67 8.89 -0.60
N PRO A 34 -3.18 8.93 -1.86
CA PRO A 34 -4.01 9.39 -2.99
C PRO A 34 -5.29 8.57 -3.12
N SER A 35 -6.35 9.22 -3.57
CA SER A 35 -7.67 8.62 -3.81
C SER A 35 -8.40 8.12 -2.56
N MET A 36 -7.96 8.55 -1.37
CA MET A 36 -8.58 8.11 -0.11
C MET A 36 -9.35 9.24 0.61
N GLN A 37 -9.58 10.38 -0.03
CA GLN A 37 -10.19 11.55 0.61
C GLN A 37 -11.66 11.34 1.01
N ASN A 38 -12.37 10.49 0.27
CA ASN A 38 -13.81 10.27 0.46
C ASN A 38 -14.13 8.89 1.03
N VAL A 39 -13.16 8.26 1.69
CA VAL A 39 -13.34 6.95 2.29
C VAL A 39 -13.03 6.98 3.78
N ARG A 40 -13.55 6.00 4.50
CA ARG A 40 -13.25 5.78 5.91
C ARG A 40 -12.56 4.45 6.08
N VAL A 41 -11.64 4.39 7.03
CA VAL A 41 -11.00 3.13 7.41
C VAL A 41 -11.62 2.66 8.72
N GLU A 42 -12.16 1.44 8.71
CA GLU A 42 -12.75 0.80 9.90
C GLU A 42 -11.80 -0.32 10.34
N LEU A 43 -11.31 -0.23 11.56
CA LEU A 43 -10.42 -1.24 12.13
C LEU A 43 -11.29 -2.36 12.70
N LEU A 44 -11.16 -3.58 12.17
CA LEU A 44 -12.01 -4.72 12.53
C LEU A 44 -11.35 -5.64 13.58
N SER A 45 -10.02 -5.66 13.63
CA SER A 45 -9.28 -6.45 14.61
C SER A 45 -8.86 -5.59 15.79
N PRO A 46 -8.84 -6.15 17.02
CA PRO A 46 -8.33 -5.44 18.18
C PRO A 46 -6.80 -5.43 18.22
N GLY A 47 -6.24 -4.50 18.97
CA GLY A 47 -4.80 -4.44 19.23
C GLY A 47 -3.97 -3.88 18.10
N ALA A 48 -2.67 -4.17 18.15
CA ALA A 48 -1.71 -3.68 17.17
C ALA A 48 -1.77 -4.46 15.86
N PRO A 49 -1.42 -3.83 14.72
CA PRO A 49 -1.32 -4.53 13.45
C PRO A 49 -0.32 -5.69 13.51
N GLY A 50 -0.64 -6.77 12.79
CA GLY A 50 0.17 -7.96 12.68
C GLY A 50 -0.44 -8.94 11.69
N PRO A 51 0.11 -10.16 11.55
CA PRO A 51 -0.46 -11.16 10.65
C PRO A 51 -1.92 -11.45 11.02
N GLY A 52 -2.78 -11.48 10.01
CA GLY A 52 -4.21 -11.73 10.21
C GLY A 52 -5.03 -10.52 10.63
N TYR A 53 -4.41 -9.36 10.82
CA TYR A 53 -5.14 -8.13 11.17
C TYR A 53 -6.08 -7.74 10.03
N ARG A 54 -7.32 -7.38 10.38
CA ARG A 54 -8.38 -7.09 9.42
C ARG A 54 -8.88 -5.66 9.59
N PHE A 55 -9.12 -5.01 8.44
CA PHE A 55 -9.69 -3.67 8.41
C PHE A 55 -10.50 -3.51 7.12
N ARG A 56 -11.34 -2.47 7.08
CA ARG A 56 -12.20 -2.19 5.93
C ARG A 56 -12.01 -0.75 5.48
N ILE A 57 -11.88 -0.57 4.18
CA ILE A 57 -11.92 0.75 3.54
C ILE A 57 -13.33 0.91 2.99
N ARG A 58 -14.07 1.88 3.52
CA ARG A 58 -15.48 2.06 3.17
C ARG A 58 -15.71 3.37 2.42
N GLY A 59 -16.20 3.27 1.18
CA GLY A 59 -16.74 4.38 0.40
C GLY A 59 -18.25 4.50 0.59
N ARG A 60 -18.91 5.25 -0.30
CA ARG A 60 -20.38 5.42 -0.23
C ARG A 60 -21.11 4.12 -0.53
N VAL A 61 -20.70 3.39 -1.56
CA VAL A 61 -21.34 2.16 -2.04
C VAL A 61 -20.33 1.01 -2.05
N VAL A 62 -19.09 1.29 -2.44
CA VAL A 62 -18.03 0.30 -2.55
C VAL A 62 -17.24 0.24 -1.25
N TYR A 63 -16.93 -0.97 -0.81
CA TYR A 63 -15.98 -1.17 0.29
C TYR A 63 -15.02 -2.30 -0.05
N ALA A 64 -13.86 -2.27 0.58
CA ALA A 64 -12.85 -3.31 0.48
C ALA A 64 -12.55 -3.86 1.87
N ASP A 65 -12.60 -5.18 2.01
CA ASP A 65 -12.12 -5.86 3.21
C ASP A 65 -10.68 -6.28 2.99
N LEU A 66 -9.80 -5.93 3.93
CA LEU A 66 -8.37 -6.20 3.83
C LEU A 66 -7.91 -7.04 5.02
N GLU A 67 -6.98 -7.94 4.74
CA GLU A 67 -6.35 -8.77 5.76
C GLU A 67 -4.83 -8.77 5.55
N VAL A 68 -4.10 -8.51 6.61
CA VAL A 68 -2.63 -8.56 6.57
C VAL A 68 -2.18 -10.00 6.47
N THR A 69 -1.46 -10.34 5.40
CA THR A 69 -0.99 -11.71 5.13
C THR A 69 0.51 -11.88 5.34
N THR A 70 1.31 -10.84 5.10
CA THR A 70 2.75 -10.86 5.35
C THR A 70 3.12 -9.67 6.23
N PHE A 71 3.86 -9.94 7.28
CA PHE A 71 4.27 -8.93 8.25
C PHE A 71 5.67 -9.28 8.76
N THR A 72 6.69 -8.81 8.03
CA THR A 72 8.11 -9.04 8.34
C THR A 72 8.85 -7.71 8.40
N PRO A 73 10.08 -7.66 8.92
CA PRO A 73 10.84 -6.41 8.93
C PRO A 73 11.06 -5.78 7.55
N GLN A 74 11.00 -6.55 6.46
CA GLN A 74 11.26 -6.07 5.10
C GLN A 74 10.02 -5.98 4.23
N GLU A 75 8.87 -6.52 4.67
CA GLU A 75 7.74 -6.68 3.78
C GLU A 75 6.40 -6.58 4.50
N ARG A 76 5.44 -5.95 3.84
CA ARG A 76 4.02 -5.94 4.20
C ARG A 76 3.21 -6.40 3.00
N ALA A 77 2.28 -7.30 3.21
CA ALA A 77 1.33 -7.70 2.19
C ALA A 77 -0.07 -7.78 2.78
N THR A 78 -1.06 -7.39 1.98
CA THR A 78 -2.47 -7.50 2.35
C THR A 78 -3.23 -8.14 1.21
N HIS A 79 -4.20 -8.97 1.56
CA HIS A 79 -5.20 -9.50 0.64
C HIS A 79 -6.44 -8.62 0.75
N PHE A 80 -7.07 -8.30 -0.38
CA PHE A 80 -8.28 -7.49 -0.37
C PHE A 80 -9.41 -8.16 -1.15
N ARG A 81 -10.63 -7.82 -0.75
CA ARG A 81 -11.86 -8.22 -1.43
C ARG A 81 -12.76 -7.00 -1.57
N LEU A 82 -13.06 -6.65 -2.81
CA LEU A 82 -14.04 -5.62 -3.13
C LEU A 82 -15.44 -6.22 -3.17
N ASN A 83 -16.43 -5.45 -2.73
CA ASN A 83 -17.82 -5.89 -2.83
C ASN A 83 -18.43 -5.61 -4.19
N LEU A 84 -18.03 -4.51 -4.87
CA LEU A 84 -18.64 -4.08 -6.13
C LEU A 84 -17.61 -3.35 -7.01
N PRO A 85 -17.22 -3.92 -8.17
CA PRO A 85 -17.50 -5.30 -8.58
C PRO A 85 -16.85 -6.31 -7.62
N PRO A 86 -17.36 -7.55 -7.51
CA PRO A 86 -16.76 -8.55 -6.62
C PRO A 86 -15.41 -9.02 -7.18
N LEU A 87 -14.33 -8.45 -6.67
CA LEU A 87 -12.96 -8.74 -7.08
C LEU A 87 -12.10 -9.01 -5.86
N THR A 88 -11.11 -9.87 -6.03
CA THR A 88 -10.08 -10.12 -5.03
C THR A 88 -8.71 -9.78 -5.58
N GLY A 89 -7.79 -9.49 -4.70
CA GLY A 89 -6.42 -9.20 -5.09
C GLY A 89 -5.52 -9.08 -3.87
N ALA A 90 -4.31 -8.65 -4.10
CA ALA A 90 -3.35 -8.41 -3.03
C ALA A 90 -2.44 -7.25 -3.39
N ASN A 91 -1.92 -6.60 -2.35
CA ASN A 91 -0.85 -5.64 -2.52
C ASN A 91 0.32 -6.00 -1.61
N ARG A 92 1.51 -5.68 -2.06
CA ARG A 92 2.75 -5.98 -1.36
C ARG A 92 3.68 -4.78 -1.44
N CYS A 93 4.25 -4.40 -0.29
CA CYS A 93 5.31 -3.39 -0.23
C CYS A 93 6.55 -4.03 0.39
N ARG A 94 7.70 -3.80 -0.23
CA ARG A 94 8.99 -4.30 0.21
C ARG A 94 9.98 -3.16 0.32
N VAL A 95 10.83 -3.19 1.32
CA VAL A 95 11.92 -2.24 1.50
C VAL A 95 13.24 -3.00 1.42
N ILE A 96 14.07 -2.67 0.43
CA ILE A 96 15.32 -3.36 0.14
C ILE A 96 16.48 -2.41 0.40
N PRO A 97 17.44 -2.76 1.30
CA PRO A 97 18.60 -1.91 1.54
C PRO A 97 19.50 -1.87 0.30
N LEU A 98 20.05 -0.68 0.03
CA LEU A 98 21.01 -0.44 -1.04
C LEU A 98 22.40 -0.21 -0.46
N GLU A 99 23.45 -0.36 -1.30
CA GLU A 99 24.84 -0.24 -0.86
C GLU A 99 25.20 1.14 -0.31
N ASP A 100 24.53 2.19 -0.77
CA ASP A 100 24.82 3.58 -0.37
C ASP A 100 24.06 4.05 0.87
N GLY A 101 23.42 3.13 1.61
CA GLY A 101 22.65 3.46 2.81
C GLY A 101 21.24 3.93 2.55
N ARG A 102 20.83 4.00 1.29
CA ARG A 102 19.43 4.26 0.91
C ARG A 102 18.66 2.95 0.79
N TYR A 103 17.37 3.06 0.51
CA TYR A 103 16.50 1.90 0.40
C TYR A 103 15.67 2.00 -0.87
N ARG A 104 15.40 0.85 -1.50
CA ARG A 104 14.44 0.76 -2.59
C ARG A 104 13.11 0.31 -2.03
N LEU A 105 12.08 1.13 -2.25
CA LEU A 105 10.70 0.82 -1.89
C LEU A 105 10.01 0.30 -3.14
N GLU A 106 9.52 -0.93 -3.07
CA GLU A 106 8.82 -1.58 -4.17
C GLU A 106 7.37 -1.85 -3.78
N ARG A 107 6.46 -1.64 -4.72
CA ARG A 107 5.06 -2.01 -4.58
C ARG A 107 4.66 -2.92 -5.73
N GLN A 108 3.97 -4.00 -5.39
CA GLN A 108 3.36 -4.92 -6.33
C GLN A 108 1.89 -5.10 -5.97
N ASP A 109 1.03 -4.84 -6.94
CA ASP A 109 -0.41 -5.08 -6.82
C ASP A 109 -0.83 -6.13 -7.82
N HIS A 110 -1.75 -6.99 -7.45
CA HIS A 110 -2.43 -7.83 -8.42
C HIS A 110 -3.92 -7.91 -8.12
N ILE A 111 -4.71 -8.05 -9.20
CA ILE A 111 -6.15 -8.22 -9.12
C ILE A 111 -6.49 -9.47 -9.91
N ASP A 112 -7.26 -10.37 -9.31
CA ASP A 112 -7.72 -11.58 -9.97
C ASP A 112 -8.99 -11.27 -10.73
N MET A 113 -8.99 -11.54 -12.04
CA MET A 113 -10.10 -11.22 -12.93
C MET A 113 -10.13 -12.18 -14.12
N PRO A 114 -11.28 -12.29 -14.82
CA PRO A 114 -11.33 -13.08 -16.04
C PRO A 114 -10.29 -12.62 -17.07
N GLY A 115 -9.67 -13.57 -17.80
CA GLY A 115 -8.61 -13.31 -18.75
C GLY A 115 -8.94 -12.24 -19.80
N PRO A 116 -10.12 -12.27 -20.47
CA PRO A 116 -10.49 -11.23 -21.42
C PRO A 116 -10.54 -9.83 -20.83
N ILE A 117 -11.00 -9.69 -19.57
CA ILE A 117 -11.04 -8.41 -18.88
C ILE A 117 -9.61 -7.94 -18.58
N ALA A 118 -8.75 -8.84 -18.10
CA ALA A 118 -7.35 -8.52 -17.83
C ALA A 118 -6.63 -8.04 -19.10
N SER A 119 -6.86 -8.71 -20.21
CA SER A 119 -6.28 -8.33 -21.52
C SER A 119 -6.77 -6.96 -21.97
N PHE A 120 -8.07 -6.70 -21.84
CA PHE A 120 -8.67 -5.41 -22.19
C PHE A 120 -8.07 -4.27 -21.36
N LEU A 121 -7.98 -4.45 -20.05
CA LEU A 121 -7.41 -3.44 -19.15
C LEU A 121 -5.92 -3.23 -19.43
N ASN A 122 -5.18 -4.29 -19.73
CA ASN A 122 -3.77 -4.19 -20.08
C ASN A 122 -3.57 -3.36 -21.36
N ALA A 123 -4.45 -3.54 -22.34
CA ALA A 123 -4.37 -2.81 -23.61
C ALA A 123 -4.78 -1.34 -23.48
N THR A 124 -5.70 -1.01 -22.57
CA THR A 124 -6.35 0.30 -22.54
C THR A 124 -6.03 1.15 -21.29
N GLN A 125 -5.74 0.53 -20.14
CA GLN A 125 -5.63 1.21 -18.86
C GLN A 125 -4.30 1.01 -18.14
N ARG A 126 -3.34 0.30 -18.75
CA ARG A 126 -2.06 -0.03 -18.09
C ARG A 126 -1.32 1.21 -17.61
N GLU A 127 -1.19 2.22 -18.46
CA GLU A 127 -0.50 3.47 -18.11
C GLU A 127 -1.16 4.19 -16.94
N ARG A 128 -2.50 4.18 -16.91
CA ARG A 128 -3.25 4.81 -15.82
C ARG A 128 -2.98 4.11 -14.49
N PHE A 129 -3.02 2.77 -14.47
CA PHE A 129 -2.76 2.01 -13.24
C PHE A 129 -1.31 2.14 -12.77
N GLU A 130 -0.37 2.14 -13.70
CA GLU A 130 1.04 2.35 -13.37
C GLU A 130 1.28 3.75 -12.79
N ARG A 131 0.60 4.77 -13.34
CA ARG A 131 0.66 6.12 -12.82
C ARG A 131 0.08 6.21 -11.40
N LEU A 132 -1.05 5.57 -11.15
CA LEU A 132 -1.66 5.54 -9.82
C LEU A 132 -0.74 4.85 -8.80
N ALA A 133 -0.08 3.77 -9.19
CA ALA A 133 0.89 3.09 -8.33
C ALA A 133 2.10 3.98 -8.05
N ALA A 134 2.60 4.70 -9.05
CA ALA A 134 3.71 5.63 -8.90
C ALA A 134 3.34 6.81 -7.99
N GLU A 135 2.13 7.35 -8.14
CA GLU A 135 1.62 8.42 -7.27
C GLU A 135 1.50 7.97 -5.82
N PHE A 136 1.04 6.74 -5.59
CA PHE A 136 1.01 6.15 -4.26
C PHE A 136 2.41 6.09 -3.65
N LEU A 137 3.39 5.55 -4.38
CA LEU A 137 4.76 5.46 -3.89
C LEU A 137 5.37 6.83 -3.62
N GLN A 138 5.07 7.82 -4.47
CA GLN A 138 5.57 9.18 -4.27
C GLN A 138 4.98 9.82 -3.01
N ALA A 139 3.69 9.64 -2.78
CA ALA A 139 3.02 10.12 -1.56
C ALA A 139 3.58 9.42 -0.32
N LEU A 140 3.79 8.11 -0.38
CA LEU A 140 4.39 7.35 0.70
C LEU A 140 5.82 7.81 0.96
N LYS A 141 6.63 7.98 -0.08
CA LYS A 141 8.00 8.50 0.03
C LYS A 141 8.03 9.84 0.75
N GLN A 142 7.21 10.79 0.31
CA GLN A 142 7.14 12.12 0.92
C GLN A 142 6.74 12.06 2.40
N THR A 143 5.75 11.24 2.73
CA THR A 143 5.27 11.08 4.09
C THR A 143 6.34 10.43 4.99
N VAL A 144 6.99 9.39 4.48
CA VAL A 144 8.02 8.64 5.20
C VAL A 144 9.27 9.50 5.42
N GLU A 145 9.73 10.20 4.39
CA GLU A 145 10.93 11.04 4.49
C GLU A 145 10.69 12.25 5.41
N ALA A 146 9.51 12.86 5.37
CA ALA A 146 9.14 13.94 6.28
C ALA A 146 9.12 13.45 7.74
N ARG A 147 8.57 12.27 7.98
CA ARG A 147 8.54 11.65 9.33
C ARG A 147 9.94 11.28 9.81
N GLY A 148 10.78 10.72 8.93
CA GLY A 148 12.16 10.37 9.23
C GLY A 148 13.00 11.60 9.58
N ALA A 149 12.89 12.68 8.83
CA ALA A 149 13.55 13.95 9.11
C ALA A 149 13.11 14.53 10.46
N HIS A 150 11.82 14.46 10.78
CA HIS A 150 11.28 14.95 12.04
C HIS A 150 11.83 14.14 13.24
N VAL A 151 12.00 12.83 13.09
CA VAL A 151 12.59 11.96 14.11
C VAL A 151 14.08 12.30 14.32
N THR A 152 14.84 12.54 13.25
CA THR A 152 16.25 12.89 13.33
C THR A 152 16.49 14.30 13.90
N ASP A 153 15.55 15.21 13.73
CA ASP A 153 15.64 16.59 14.23
C ASP A 153 15.27 16.71 15.72
N ARG A 154 14.76 15.65 16.34
CA ARG A 154 14.48 15.66 17.78
C ARG A 154 15.79 15.62 18.55
N PRO A 155 16.00 16.57 19.48
CA PRO A 155 17.18 16.51 20.32
C PRO A 155 17.17 15.23 21.16
N ALA A 156 18.32 14.62 21.30
CA ALA A 156 18.48 13.46 22.18
C ALA A 156 18.17 13.92 23.62
N SER A 157 17.11 13.37 24.20
CA SER A 157 16.74 13.63 25.58
C SER A 157 17.40 12.64 26.51
#